data_64c06ee9955f80d67e64b4799c1b46ca
#
_entry.id   64c06ee9955f80d67e64b4799c1b46ca
#
_cell.length_a   1.000
_cell.length_b   1.000
_cell.length_c   1.000
_cell.angle_alpha   90.00
_cell.angle_beta   90.00
_cell.angle_gamma   90.00
#
_symmetry.space_group_name_H-M   'P 1'
#
loop_
_entity.id
_entity.type
_entity.pdbx_description
1 polymer ?
#
loop_
_entity_poly.entity_id
_entity_poly.type
_entity_poly.pdbx_seq_one_letter_code
_entity_poly.pdbx_strand_id
1 'polypeptide(L)'
;MNQHHPTESRTTMSETTTLAPAAAAASDSRPQVREIGIIMNGVSGRMGYRQHLVRSILAIRDQGGIELPDGSRVTVKPILVGRSAAKLAELAAKHGIEDYTSDLDAALADPRWEIYADFLVTKARSSALRKAIAAGKTIYTEKPTAETADEALELAKLADAAGIKTGVVHDKLYLPGLQKLKRLIDSGFFGRILSVRGEFGYWVFEGDWQPAQRPSWNYRVEDGGGIIVDMFPHWNYVLENLFGKVETVYAQAATHIPTRWDESGDPYEATAEDAAYGIFELEGGTIAQINSSWTVRVNRDELVEFHVDGTHGSAVVGLFGAKIQHRNATPKPVWNPDLADDHDYDADWAELPVNDVFQNGFRQQWEEFLTSYVLGTPYEFDLLSGARGVLLAEAGLESSREGRKIALRTLTLE
;
A
#
# COMPACT_ATOMS: atom_id res chain seq x y z
N MET A 1 -77.55 14.45 1.36
CA MET A 1 -78.36 15.37 0.52
C MET A 1 -77.67 15.51 -0.82
N ASN A 2 -78.36 15.00 -1.84
CA ASN A 2 -78.40 15.29 -3.28
C ASN A 2 -77.08 15.32 -4.06
N GLN A 3 -76.82 14.34 -4.93
CA GLN A 3 -77.41 14.08 -6.26
C GLN A 3 -76.94 15.18 -7.24
N HIS A 4 -76.30 14.94 -8.42
CA HIS A 4 -76.76 14.17 -9.57
C HIS A 4 -75.62 13.95 -10.58
N HIS A 5 -75.61 12.81 -11.21
CA HIS A 5 -75.15 12.43 -12.55
C HIS A 5 -76.11 13.04 -13.62
N PRO A 6 -75.93 12.80 -14.97
CA PRO A 6 -74.81 12.44 -15.85
C PRO A 6 -74.83 13.23 -17.17
N THR A 7 -73.99 12.95 -18.18
CA THR A 7 -74.36 12.69 -19.58
C THR A 7 -73.09 12.41 -20.47
N GLU A 8 -73.05 11.25 -20.96
CA GLU A 8 -72.86 10.73 -22.37
C GLU A 8 -72.42 11.74 -23.44
N SER A 9 -71.51 11.47 -24.34
CA SER A 9 -71.31 10.46 -25.33
C SER A 9 -70.51 11.12 -26.49
N ARG A 10 -69.53 10.50 -27.05
CA ARG A 10 -69.44 10.13 -28.47
C ARG A 10 -68.10 9.63 -28.90
N THR A 11 -68.13 8.46 -29.37
CA THR A 11 -67.19 7.67 -30.17
C THR A 11 -66.68 8.42 -31.39
N THR A 12 -65.36 8.41 -31.63
CA THR A 12 -64.81 8.42 -32.97
C THR A 12 -63.62 7.44 -33.02
N MET A 13 -63.78 6.43 -33.82
CA MET A 13 -62.73 5.49 -34.22
C MET A 13 -61.66 6.25 -35.01
N SER A 14 -60.39 6.03 -34.71
CA SER A 14 -59.29 6.37 -35.57
C SER A 14 -58.29 5.21 -35.62
N GLU A 15 -57.91 4.92 -36.80
CA GLU A 15 -57.20 3.79 -37.34
C GLU A 15 -55.93 3.40 -36.61
N THR A 16 -55.81 2.10 -36.34
CA THR A 16 -54.64 1.43 -35.80
C THR A 16 -53.59 1.28 -36.91
N THR A 17 -52.61 2.15 -36.95
CA THR A 17 -51.39 1.92 -37.74
C THR A 17 -50.46 1.01 -36.94
N THR A 18 -50.43 -0.24 -37.35
CA THR A 18 -49.48 -1.24 -36.78
C THR A 18 -48.07 -0.92 -37.26
N LEU A 19 -47.27 -0.28 -36.38
CA LEU A 19 -45.82 -0.20 -36.56
C LEU A 19 -45.24 -1.55 -36.17
N ALA A 20 -44.62 -2.23 -37.15
CA ALA A 20 -43.80 -3.41 -36.92
C ALA A 20 -42.66 -3.08 -35.94
N PRO A 21 -42.32 -3.95 -34.97
CA PRO A 21 -41.18 -3.72 -34.09
C PRO A 21 -39.92 -3.77 -34.95
N ALA A 22 -39.16 -2.69 -34.98
CA ALA A 22 -37.78 -2.69 -35.45
C ALA A 22 -37.01 -3.70 -34.62
N ALA A 23 -36.55 -4.76 -35.25
CA ALA A 23 -35.63 -5.69 -34.65
C ALA A 23 -34.37 -4.90 -34.23
N ALA A 24 -34.25 -4.63 -32.94
CA ALA A 24 -33.01 -4.17 -32.35
C ALA A 24 -31.97 -5.28 -32.61
N ALA A 25 -31.01 -4.99 -33.49
CA ALA A 25 -29.85 -5.83 -33.67
C ALA A 25 -29.21 -5.95 -32.28
N ALA A 26 -29.27 -7.14 -31.66
CA ALA A 26 -28.49 -7.48 -30.51
C ALA A 26 -27.02 -7.30 -30.90
N SER A 27 -26.39 -6.23 -30.46
CA SER A 27 -24.95 -6.08 -30.57
C SER A 27 -24.36 -7.28 -29.84
N ASP A 28 -23.57 -8.08 -30.55
CA ASP A 28 -22.76 -9.19 -29.98
C ASP A 28 -21.73 -8.54 -29.04
N SER A 29 -22.18 -8.16 -27.86
CA SER A 29 -21.34 -7.51 -26.83
C SER A 29 -20.63 -8.58 -26.03
N ARG A 30 -19.68 -9.27 -26.68
CA ARG A 30 -18.61 -9.89 -25.88
C ARG A 30 -17.91 -8.78 -25.13
N PRO A 31 -17.66 -8.95 -23.81
CA PRO A 31 -16.95 -7.94 -23.07
C PRO A 31 -15.61 -7.64 -23.76
N GLN A 32 -15.35 -6.36 -24.03
CA GLN A 32 -14.09 -5.95 -24.64
C GLN A 32 -12.95 -6.31 -23.69
N VAL A 33 -12.01 -7.14 -24.15
CA VAL A 33 -10.83 -7.54 -23.36
C VAL A 33 -9.64 -6.72 -23.82
N ARG A 34 -8.99 -6.01 -22.89
CA ARG A 34 -7.73 -5.28 -23.11
C ARG A 34 -6.61 -6.01 -22.38
N GLU A 35 -5.59 -6.46 -23.10
CA GLU A 35 -4.38 -7.03 -22.52
C GLU A 35 -3.34 -5.93 -22.30
N ILE A 36 -2.75 -5.89 -21.09
CA ILE A 36 -1.71 -4.93 -20.69
C ILE A 36 -0.38 -5.67 -20.53
N GLY A 37 0.60 -5.25 -21.32
CA GLY A 37 1.98 -5.74 -21.21
C GLY A 37 2.73 -5.08 -20.06
N ILE A 38 3.36 -5.88 -19.19
CA ILE A 38 4.06 -5.40 -17.98
C ILE A 38 5.50 -5.91 -17.97
N ILE A 39 6.46 -4.99 -17.95
CA ILE A 39 7.88 -5.29 -17.71
C ILE A 39 8.06 -5.47 -16.19
N MET A 40 8.45 -6.67 -15.75
CA MET A 40 8.69 -6.96 -14.34
C MET A 40 10.19 -7.04 -14.06
N ASN A 41 10.82 -5.90 -13.74
CA ASN A 41 12.25 -5.81 -13.50
C ASN A 41 12.64 -6.10 -12.05
N GLY A 42 13.60 -7.01 -11.85
CA GLY A 42 13.99 -7.46 -10.51
C GLY A 42 13.10 -8.59 -9.96
N VAL A 43 12.36 -9.25 -10.83
CA VAL A 43 11.37 -10.29 -10.48
C VAL A 43 11.97 -11.52 -9.79
N SER A 44 13.28 -11.77 -9.90
CA SER A 44 13.95 -12.87 -9.20
C SER A 44 14.18 -12.61 -7.70
N GLY A 45 13.99 -11.39 -7.23
CA GLY A 45 14.04 -11.02 -5.81
C GLY A 45 12.77 -11.49 -5.06
N ARG A 46 12.88 -11.64 -3.73
CA ARG A 46 11.78 -12.16 -2.89
C ARG A 46 10.47 -11.39 -3.06
N MET A 47 10.51 -10.06 -3.04
CA MET A 47 9.33 -9.21 -3.20
C MET A 47 8.79 -9.30 -4.63
N GLY A 48 9.63 -9.06 -5.64
CA GLY A 48 9.25 -9.16 -7.05
C GLY A 48 8.65 -10.51 -7.40
N TYR A 49 9.24 -11.60 -6.94
CA TYR A 49 8.74 -12.94 -7.21
C TYR A 49 7.45 -13.27 -6.44
N ARG A 50 7.48 -13.17 -5.10
CA ARG A 50 6.37 -13.69 -4.29
C ARG A 50 5.17 -12.76 -4.27
N GLN A 51 5.38 -11.46 -4.08
CA GLN A 51 4.27 -10.51 -3.92
C GLN A 51 3.76 -10.03 -5.28
N HIS A 52 4.66 -9.54 -6.15
CA HIS A 52 4.24 -8.92 -7.40
C HIS A 52 3.96 -9.93 -8.50
N LEU A 53 4.86 -10.90 -8.75
CA LEU A 53 4.61 -11.88 -9.80
C LEU A 53 3.51 -12.87 -9.38
N VAL A 54 3.78 -13.70 -8.35
CA VAL A 54 2.91 -14.86 -8.05
C VAL A 54 1.57 -14.44 -7.44
N ARG A 55 1.60 -13.60 -6.39
CA ARG A 55 0.38 -13.26 -5.63
C ARG A 55 -0.41 -12.12 -6.24
N SER A 56 0.13 -11.41 -7.22
CA SER A 56 -0.55 -10.30 -7.90
C SER A 56 -0.75 -10.59 -9.38
N ILE A 57 0.25 -10.41 -10.22
CA ILE A 57 0.10 -10.46 -11.68
C ILE A 57 -0.39 -11.82 -12.18
N LEU A 58 0.20 -12.93 -11.71
CA LEU A 58 -0.29 -14.26 -12.08
C LEU A 58 -1.66 -14.56 -11.50
N ALA A 59 -1.95 -14.12 -10.27
CA ALA A 59 -3.28 -14.29 -9.68
C ALA A 59 -4.35 -13.51 -10.46
N ILE A 60 -4.05 -12.28 -10.93
CA ILE A 60 -4.92 -11.50 -11.82
C ILE A 60 -5.11 -12.22 -13.17
N ARG A 61 -4.03 -12.73 -13.77
CA ARG A 61 -4.10 -13.52 -15.01
C ARG A 61 -4.99 -14.77 -14.83
N ASP A 62 -4.74 -15.55 -13.79
CA ASP A 62 -5.36 -16.86 -13.57
C ASP A 62 -6.84 -16.76 -13.20
N GLN A 63 -7.29 -15.64 -12.62
CA GLN A 63 -8.72 -15.34 -12.43
C GLN A 63 -9.43 -14.87 -13.71
N GLY A 64 -8.70 -14.67 -14.81
CA GLY A 64 -9.22 -14.16 -16.06
C GLY A 64 -9.26 -12.64 -16.19
N GLY A 65 -8.46 -11.92 -15.38
CA GLY A 65 -8.33 -10.46 -15.43
C GLY A 65 -9.23 -9.72 -14.42
N ILE A 66 -9.28 -8.40 -14.59
CA ILE A 66 -10.04 -7.46 -13.75
C ILE A 66 -11.27 -7.02 -14.54
N GLU A 67 -12.45 -7.12 -13.95
CA GLU A 67 -13.69 -6.59 -14.53
C GLU A 67 -13.81 -5.10 -14.21
N LEU A 68 -14.04 -4.28 -15.23
CA LEU A 68 -14.21 -2.84 -15.12
C LEU A 68 -15.70 -2.47 -14.95
N PRO A 69 -16.01 -1.26 -14.43
CA PRO A 69 -17.38 -0.82 -14.20
C PRO A 69 -18.26 -0.78 -15.45
N ASP A 70 -17.68 -0.68 -16.64
CA ASP A 70 -18.38 -0.69 -17.92
C ASP A 70 -18.63 -2.12 -18.48
N GLY A 71 -18.24 -3.15 -17.72
CA GLY A 71 -18.34 -4.56 -18.13
C GLY A 71 -17.20 -5.04 -19.03
N SER A 72 -16.26 -4.18 -19.41
CA SER A 72 -15.03 -4.59 -20.09
C SER A 72 -14.07 -5.29 -19.13
N ARG A 73 -13.02 -5.94 -19.66
CA ARG A 73 -12.08 -6.72 -18.86
C ARG A 73 -10.63 -6.38 -19.20
N VAL A 74 -9.80 -6.25 -18.16
CA VAL A 74 -8.35 -6.05 -18.27
C VAL A 74 -7.63 -7.35 -17.95
N THR A 75 -6.82 -7.85 -18.87
CA THR A 75 -5.90 -8.96 -18.66
C THR A 75 -4.47 -8.45 -18.64
N VAL A 76 -3.55 -9.26 -18.09
CA VAL A 76 -2.15 -8.86 -17.93
C VAL A 76 -1.22 -9.90 -18.55
N LYS A 77 -0.18 -9.41 -19.24
CA LYS A 77 0.89 -10.22 -19.81
C LYS A 77 2.25 -9.73 -19.28
N PRO A 78 2.95 -10.51 -18.42
CA PRO A 78 4.27 -10.12 -17.93
C PRO A 78 5.39 -10.52 -18.88
N ILE A 79 6.43 -9.67 -18.99
CA ILE A 79 7.78 -10.05 -19.38
C ILE A 79 8.70 -10.01 -18.16
N LEU A 80 9.46 -11.10 -17.94
CA LEU A 80 10.38 -11.17 -16.82
C LEU A 80 11.72 -10.55 -17.17
N VAL A 81 12.16 -9.57 -16.36
CA VAL A 81 13.43 -8.88 -16.59
C VAL A 81 14.34 -9.01 -15.37
N GLY A 82 15.64 -9.28 -15.61
CA GLY A 82 16.62 -9.42 -14.54
C GLY A 82 17.98 -9.86 -15.07
N ARG A 83 19.00 -9.89 -14.21
CA ARG A 83 20.40 -10.10 -14.59
C ARG A 83 20.75 -11.53 -15.03
N SER A 84 20.04 -12.54 -14.57
CA SER A 84 20.34 -13.95 -14.81
C SER A 84 19.33 -14.57 -15.77
N ALA A 85 19.71 -14.72 -17.04
CA ALA A 85 18.88 -15.34 -18.05
C ALA A 85 18.45 -16.78 -17.65
N ALA A 86 19.34 -17.55 -16.99
CA ALA A 86 19.00 -18.91 -16.53
C ALA A 86 17.90 -18.92 -15.47
N LYS A 87 17.96 -18.02 -14.46
CA LYS A 87 16.90 -17.91 -13.45
C LYS A 87 15.60 -17.40 -14.05
N LEU A 88 15.66 -16.50 -15.02
CA LEU A 88 14.47 -16.01 -15.72
C LEU A 88 13.80 -17.11 -16.53
N ALA A 89 14.59 -17.91 -17.26
CA ALA A 89 14.08 -19.06 -18.01
C ALA A 89 13.39 -20.10 -17.10
N GLU A 90 14.00 -20.40 -15.94
CA GLU A 90 13.40 -21.29 -14.94
C GLU A 90 12.05 -20.76 -14.42
N LEU A 91 12.00 -19.47 -14.05
CA LEU A 91 10.76 -18.82 -13.57
C LEU A 91 9.69 -18.78 -14.67
N ALA A 92 10.08 -18.46 -15.90
CA ALA A 92 9.20 -18.40 -17.05
C ALA A 92 8.58 -19.80 -17.32
N ALA A 93 9.39 -20.83 -17.39
CA ALA A 93 8.92 -22.21 -17.59
C ALA A 93 8.00 -22.67 -16.44
N LYS A 94 8.36 -22.35 -15.20
CA LYS A 94 7.56 -22.71 -14.01
C LYS A 94 6.15 -22.15 -14.03
N HIS A 95 5.97 -20.94 -14.61
CA HIS A 95 4.71 -20.21 -14.54
C HIS A 95 4.02 -20.02 -15.90
N GLY A 96 4.52 -20.71 -16.94
CA GLY A 96 3.95 -20.61 -18.29
C GLY A 96 4.03 -19.17 -18.85
N ILE A 97 5.15 -18.49 -18.61
CA ILE A 97 5.42 -17.15 -19.15
C ILE A 97 6.33 -17.32 -20.36
N GLU A 98 5.94 -16.73 -21.49
CA GLU A 98 6.66 -16.86 -22.74
C GLU A 98 7.84 -15.88 -22.86
N ASP A 99 7.66 -14.67 -22.33
CA ASP A 99 8.55 -13.54 -22.54
C ASP A 99 9.48 -13.34 -21.32
N TYR A 100 10.80 -13.37 -21.57
CA TYR A 100 11.80 -13.00 -20.57
C TYR A 100 13.09 -12.50 -21.25
N THR A 101 13.82 -11.60 -20.61
CA THR A 101 15.08 -11.07 -21.13
C THR A 101 15.99 -10.56 -20.02
N SER A 102 17.30 -10.56 -20.27
CA SER A 102 18.29 -9.83 -19.47
C SER A 102 18.59 -8.43 -20.00
N ASP A 103 18.00 -8.04 -21.12
CA ASP A 103 18.17 -6.75 -21.76
C ASP A 103 16.94 -5.85 -21.42
N LEU A 104 17.12 -4.97 -20.45
CA LEU A 104 16.09 -4.01 -20.05
C LEU A 104 15.81 -3.00 -21.16
N ASP A 105 16.85 -2.53 -21.87
CA ASP A 105 16.70 -1.48 -22.89
C ASP A 105 15.88 -2.01 -24.08
N ALA A 106 16.09 -3.28 -24.48
CA ALA A 106 15.26 -3.94 -25.48
C ALA A 106 13.80 -4.08 -25.02
N ALA A 107 13.57 -4.46 -23.77
CA ALA A 107 12.21 -4.54 -23.23
C ALA A 107 11.51 -3.17 -23.18
N LEU A 108 12.23 -2.12 -22.80
CA LEU A 108 11.71 -0.74 -22.77
C LEU A 108 11.39 -0.19 -24.16
N ALA A 109 12.14 -0.59 -25.19
CA ALA A 109 11.92 -0.17 -26.57
C ALA A 109 10.71 -0.84 -27.24
N ASP A 110 10.24 -1.97 -26.71
CA ASP A 110 9.14 -2.73 -27.31
C ASP A 110 7.78 -2.12 -26.91
N PRO A 111 6.95 -1.67 -27.87
CA PRO A 111 5.67 -1.05 -27.58
C PRO A 111 4.61 -2.00 -27.01
N ARG A 112 4.80 -3.31 -27.07
CA ARG A 112 3.90 -4.29 -26.44
C ARG A 112 3.87 -4.15 -24.92
N TRP A 113 4.92 -3.64 -24.32
CA TRP A 113 5.06 -3.46 -22.88
C TRP A 113 4.75 -2.00 -22.52
N GLU A 114 3.59 -1.81 -21.89
CA GLU A 114 3.06 -0.48 -21.55
C GLU A 114 3.52 0.00 -20.18
N ILE A 115 3.63 -0.92 -19.23
CA ILE A 115 3.96 -0.62 -17.83
C ILE A 115 5.35 -1.17 -17.50
N TYR A 116 6.17 -0.34 -16.88
CA TYR A 116 7.41 -0.74 -16.25
C TYR A 116 7.20 -0.90 -14.75
N ALA A 117 7.39 -2.10 -14.22
CA ALA A 117 7.30 -2.43 -12.82
C ALA A 117 8.69 -2.70 -12.22
N ASP A 118 9.05 -1.95 -11.17
CA ASP A 118 10.38 -1.99 -10.55
C ASP A 118 10.37 -2.69 -9.18
N PHE A 119 11.18 -3.75 -9.05
CA PHE A 119 11.38 -4.51 -7.82
C PHE A 119 12.88 -4.65 -7.47
N LEU A 120 13.69 -3.74 -7.98
CA LEU A 120 15.12 -3.70 -7.71
C LEU A 120 15.42 -3.25 -6.27
N VAL A 121 16.64 -3.46 -5.83
CA VAL A 121 17.16 -2.79 -4.64
C VAL A 121 17.23 -1.28 -4.90
N THR A 122 17.03 -0.46 -3.85
CA THR A 122 16.90 1.00 -3.97
C THR A 122 18.04 1.65 -4.76
N LYS A 123 19.27 1.25 -4.49
CA LYS A 123 20.48 1.76 -5.17
C LYS A 123 20.48 1.62 -6.71
N ALA A 124 19.78 0.61 -7.24
CA ALA A 124 19.69 0.37 -8.68
C ALA A 124 18.41 0.96 -9.31
N ARG A 125 17.44 1.33 -8.49
CA ARG A 125 16.09 1.73 -8.90
C ARG A 125 16.08 3.03 -9.69
N SER A 126 16.71 4.09 -9.20
CA SER A 126 16.66 5.41 -9.82
C SER A 126 17.14 5.41 -11.27
N SER A 127 18.22 4.70 -11.55
CA SER A 127 18.72 4.56 -12.93
C SER A 127 17.72 3.86 -13.86
N ALA A 128 17.09 2.79 -13.38
CA ALA A 128 16.10 2.05 -14.15
C ALA A 128 14.80 2.85 -14.37
N LEU A 129 14.34 3.59 -13.34
CA LEU A 129 13.19 4.48 -13.46
C LEU A 129 13.43 5.60 -14.48
N ARG A 130 14.61 6.24 -14.49
CA ARG A 130 14.97 7.26 -15.51
C ARG A 130 14.89 6.69 -16.92
N LYS A 131 15.39 5.47 -17.16
CA LYS A 131 15.29 4.80 -18.44
C LYS A 131 13.83 4.53 -18.85
N ALA A 132 13.01 4.04 -17.91
CA ALA A 132 11.61 3.76 -18.17
C ALA A 132 10.80 5.04 -18.45
N ILE A 133 11.07 6.14 -17.72
CA ILE A 133 10.49 7.46 -17.97
C ILE A 133 10.90 7.95 -19.37
N ALA A 134 12.19 7.88 -19.72
CA ALA A 134 12.66 8.29 -21.04
C ALA A 134 12.07 7.46 -22.18
N ALA A 135 11.71 6.19 -21.93
CA ALA A 135 11.02 5.31 -22.88
C ALA A 135 9.49 5.50 -22.91
N GLY A 136 8.93 6.46 -22.15
CA GLY A 136 7.50 6.75 -22.11
C GLY A 136 6.66 5.67 -21.43
N LYS A 137 7.24 4.85 -20.55
CA LYS A 137 6.50 3.77 -19.87
C LYS A 137 5.78 4.28 -18.63
N THR A 138 4.53 3.83 -18.45
CA THR A 138 3.84 3.97 -17.16
C THR A 138 4.64 3.25 -16.07
N ILE A 139 4.76 3.86 -14.90
CA ILE A 139 5.63 3.37 -13.82
C ILE A 139 4.80 2.75 -12.70
N TYR A 140 5.20 1.57 -12.22
CA TYR A 140 4.77 1.02 -10.94
C TYR A 140 6.00 0.51 -10.17
N THR A 141 6.27 1.04 -8.99
CA THR A 141 7.54 0.79 -8.30
C THR A 141 7.38 0.47 -6.83
N GLU A 142 8.31 -0.36 -6.32
CA GLU A 142 8.48 -0.56 -4.88
C GLU A 142 9.00 0.71 -4.19
N LYS A 143 8.72 0.79 -2.90
CA LYS A 143 9.32 1.77 -1.98
C LYS A 143 10.69 1.25 -1.46
N PRO A 144 11.56 2.13 -0.97
CA PRO A 144 11.61 3.57 -1.22
C PRO A 144 11.96 3.85 -2.68
N THR A 145 11.46 4.96 -3.21
CA THR A 145 11.57 5.26 -4.66
C THR A 145 12.97 5.67 -5.10
N ALA A 146 13.78 6.16 -4.18
CA ALA A 146 15.20 6.49 -4.37
C ALA A 146 15.95 6.40 -3.03
N GLU A 147 17.27 6.63 -3.05
CA GLU A 147 18.11 6.66 -1.85
C GLU A 147 17.94 7.97 -1.07
N THR A 148 17.61 9.08 -1.75
CA THR A 148 17.40 10.41 -1.16
C THR A 148 16.07 11.03 -1.58
N ALA A 149 15.54 11.93 -0.74
CA ALA A 149 14.31 12.65 -1.02
C ALA A 149 14.44 13.57 -2.24
N ASP A 150 15.61 14.18 -2.45
CA ASP A 150 15.86 15.02 -3.62
C ASP A 150 15.86 14.22 -4.91
N GLU A 151 16.50 13.06 -4.93
CA GLU A 151 16.47 12.15 -6.07
C GLU A 151 15.07 11.59 -6.35
N ALA A 152 14.33 11.22 -5.29
CA ALA A 152 12.95 10.78 -5.42
C ALA A 152 12.03 11.87 -5.99
N LEU A 153 12.21 13.13 -5.56
CA LEU A 153 11.48 14.28 -6.08
C LEU A 153 11.85 14.56 -7.54
N GLU A 154 13.14 14.45 -7.89
CA GLU A 154 13.58 14.62 -9.29
C GLU A 154 12.92 13.59 -10.21
N LEU A 155 12.83 12.31 -9.79
CA LEU A 155 12.14 11.27 -10.54
C LEU A 155 10.64 11.59 -10.71
N ALA A 156 9.99 12.09 -9.65
CA ALA A 156 8.60 12.51 -9.72
C ALA A 156 8.39 13.67 -10.72
N LYS A 157 9.27 14.69 -10.69
CA LYS A 157 9.23 15.82 -11.64
C LYS A 157 9.50 15.37 -13.08
N LEU A 158 10.43 14.47 -13.31
CA LEU A 158 10.70 13.92 -14.63
C LEU A 158 9.49 13.17 -15.21
N ALA A 159 8.82 12.36 -14.39
CA ALA A 159 7.64 11.62 -14.81
C ALA A 159 6.45 12.55 -15.10
N ASP A 160 6.22 13.54 -14.23
CA ASP A 160 5.18 14.56 -14.40
C ASP A 160 5.39 15.39 -15.67
N ALA A 161 6.60 15.90 -15.89
CA ALA A 161 6.95 16.65 -17.10
C ALA A 161 6.80 15.83 -18.40
N ALA A 162 6.94 14.52 -18.32
CA ALA A 162 6.70 13.60 -19.43
C ALA A 162 5.24 13.15 -19.55
N GLY A 163 4.34 13.59 -18.65
CA GLY A 163 2.92 13.18 -18.63
C GLY A 163 2.73 11.68 -18.34
N ILE A 164 3.65 11.06 -17.60
CA ILE A 164 3.66 9.63 -17.32
C ILE A 164 2.90 9.33 -16.04
N LYS A 165 1.93 8.43 -16.12
CA LYS A 165 1.27 7.90 -14.94
C LYS A 165 2.22 7.07 -14.10
N THR A 166 2.22 7.31 -12.78
CA THR A 166 3.09 6.60 -11.86
C THR A 166 2.30 5.99 -10.70
N GLY A 167 2.81 4.87 -10.13
CA GLY A 167 2.29 4.22 -8.95
C GLY A 167 3.43 3.74 -8.06
N VAL A 168 3.29 3.92 -6.75
CA VAL A 168 4.23 3.44 -5.73
C VAL A 168 3.51 2.50 -4.79
N VAL A 169 4.18 1.45 -4.37
CA VAL A 169 3.62 0.43 -3.48
C VAL A 169 3.31 1.00 -2.08
N HIS A 170 2.04 1.00 -1.72
CA HIS A 170 1.48 1.40 -0.42
C HIS A 170 0.63 0.25 0.17
N ASP A 171 1.15 -0.95 0.14
CA ASP A 171 0.48 -2.23 0.43
C ASP A 171 -0.26 -2.28 1.76
N LYS A 172 0.22 -1.57 2.79
CA LYS A 172 -0.39 -1.61 4.13
C LYS A 172 -1.77 -0.96 4.20
N LEU A 173 -2.06 0.02 3.33
CA LEU A 173 -3.40 0.63 3.26
C LEU A 173 -4.48 -0.39 2.85
N TYR A 174 -4.08 -1.48 2.21
CA TYR A 174 -4.97 -2.56 1.78
C TYR A 174 -5.09 -3.71 2.79
N LEU A 175 -4.45 -3.61 3.95
CA LEU A 175 -4.66 -4.58 5.03
C LEU A 175 -6.09 -4.46 5.58
N PRO A 176 -6.79 -5.58 5.85
CA PRO A 176 -8.19 -5.56 6.26
C PRO A 176 -8.47 -4.69 7.47
N GLY A 177 -7.57 -4.72 8.47
CA GLY A 177 -7.68 -3.86 9.66
C GLY A 177 -7.60 -2.38 9.30
N LEU A 178 -6.60 -1.97 8.48
CA LEU A 178 -6.47 -0.56 8.08
C LEU A 178 -7.61 -0.09 7.17
N GLN A 179 -8.17 -0.97 6.34
CA GLN A 179 -9.39 -0.65 5.60
C GLN A 179 -10.62 -0.46 6.49
N LYS A 180 -10.72 -1.22 7.60
CA LYS A 180 -11.75 -0.97 8.62
C LYS A 180 -11.54 0.37 9.29
N LEU A 181 -10.29 0.68 9.66
CA LEU A 181 -9.90 1.95 10.25
C LEU A 181 -10.28 3.13 9.35
N LYS A 182 -9.96 3.03 8.06
CA LYS A 182 -10.36 4.06 7.09
C LYS A 182 -11.87 4.28 7.06
N ARG A 183 -12.67 3.22 7.04
CA ARG A 183 -14.14 3.34 7.07
C ARG A 183 -14.65 3.99 8.35
N LEU A 184 -14.02 3.70 9.50
CA LEU A 184 -14.36 4.36 10.77
C LEU A 184 -14.05 5.86 10.72
N ILE A 185 -12.90 6.23 10.15
CA ILE A 185 -12.51 7.64 9.96
C ILE A 185 -13.50 8.34 9.02
N ASP A 186 -13.75 7.78 7.85
CA ASP A 186 -14.64 8.33 6.83
C ASP A 186 -16.08 8.48 7.33
N SER A 187 -16.53 7.60 8.24
CA SER A 187 -17.88 7.67 8.88
C SER A 187 -17.98 8.72 9.99
N GLY A 188 -16.87 9.35 10.39
CA GLY A 188 -16.83 10.28 11.51
C GLY A 188 -16.92 9.63 12.90
N PHE A 189 -16.71 8.32 12.99
CA PHE A 189 -16.82 7.55 14.25
C PHE A 189 -15.99 8.14 15.40
N PHE A 190 -14.78 8.61 15.09
CA PHE A 190 -13.87 9.15 16.09
C PHE A 190 -14.22 10.59 16.54
N GLY A 191 -15.03 11.34 15.76
CA GLY A 191 -15.08 12.80 15.91
C GLY A 191 -13.70 13.39 15.54
N ARG A 192 -13.14 14.28 16.39
CA ARG A 192 -11.77 14.75 16.21
C ARG A 192 -10.80 13.70 16.75
N ILE A 193 -9.88 13.23 15.92
CA ILE A 193 -8.82 12.32 16.33
C ILE A 193 -7.83 13.09 17.21
N LEU A 194 -7.46 12.50 18.35
CA LEU A 194 -6.60 13.11 19.37
C LEU A 194 -5.19 12.56 19.29
N SER A 195 -5.08 11.24 19.22
CA SER A 195 -3.80 10.54 19.18
C SER A 195 -3.87 9.21 18.45
N VAL A 196 -2.72 8.80 17.92
CA VAL A 196 -2.50 7.50 17.28
C VAL A 196 -1.27 6.87 17.92
N ARG A 197 -1.37 5.62 18.34
CA ARG A 197 -0.21 4.81 18.78
C ARG A 197 -0.10 3.61 17.88
N GLY A 198 1.11 3.32 17.40
CA GLY A 198 1.39 2.18 16.53
C GLY A 198 2.53 1.33 17.11
N GLU A 199 2.34 0.02 17.07
CA GLU A 199 3.38 -0.97 17.35
C GLU A 199 3.57 -1.86 16.15
N PHE A 200 4.81 -1.98 15.69
CA PHE A 200 5.20 -2.92 14.65
C PHE A 200 6.45 -3.68 15.09
N GLY A 201 6.42 -5.00 14.99
CA GLY A 201 7.64 -5.71 15.26
C GLY A 201 7.55 -7.23 15.24
N TYR A 202 8.70 -7.84 15.02
CA TYR A 202 8.90 -9.27 15.15
C TYR A 202 10.39 -9.57 15.37
N TRP A 203 10.67 -10.74 15.94
CA TRP A 203 12.04 -11.17 16.15
C TRP A 203 12.65 -11.66 14.82
N VAL A 204 13.73 -11.00 14.40
CA VAL A 204 14.56 -11.48 13.32
C VAL A 204 15.78 -12.16 13.94
N PHE A 205 15.94 -13.46 13.68
CA PHE A 205 17.07 -14.23 14.19
C PHE A 205 18.40 -13.62 13.76
N GLU A 206 19.40 -13.74 14.64
CA GLU A 206 20.74 -13.19 14.47
C GLU A 206 21.50 -13.89 13.34
N GLY A 207 21.24 -15.17 13.13
CA GLY A 207 21.87 -16.00 12.11
C GLY A 207 22.87 -17.04 12.67
N ASP A 208 23.16 -17.02 13.98
CA ASP A 208 24.11 -17.90 14.66
C ASP A 208 23.57 -19.32 14.88
N TRP A 209 22.35 -19.45 15.39
CA TRP A 209 21.71 -20.74 15.69
C TRP A 209 20.50 -21.04 14.80
N GLN A 210 19.95 -20.03 14.18
CA GLN A 210 18.91 -20.12 13.15
C GLN A 210 19.20 -19.10 12.03
N PRO A 211 18.94 -19.46 10.75
CA PRO A 211 19.11 -18.52 9.66
C PRO A 211 18.29 -17.24 9.88
N ALA A 212 18.89 -16.09 9.65
CA ALA A 212 18.18 -14.82 9.67
C ALA A 212 17.05 -14.80 8.64
N GLN A 213 15.88 -14.27 9.03
CA GLN A 213 14.74 -14.13 8.11
C GLN A 213 14.93 -13.00 7.10
N ARG A 214 15.81 -12.04 7.40
CA ARG A 214 16.17 -10.94 6.52
C ARG A 214 17.61 -11.08 6.04
N PRO A 215 17.91 -10.76 4.78
CA PRO A 215 19.28 -10.71 4.29
C PRO A 215 20.16 -9.72 5.08
N SER A 216 21.44 -10.02 5.15
CA SER A 216 22.45 -9.25 5.91
C SER A 216 22.53 -7.77 5.51
N TRP A 217 22.28 -7.43 4.24
CA TRP A 217 22.28 -6.06 3.75
C TRP A 217 21.26 -5.14 4.48
N ASN A 218 20.17 -5.70 5.05
CA ASN A 218 19.20 -4.91 5.82
C ASN A 218 19.79 -4.27 7.08
N TYR A 219 20.92 -4.76 7.55
CA TYR A 219 21.60 -4.31 8.77
C TYR A 219 22.91 -3.56 8.49
N ARG A 220 23.13 -3.17 7.23
CA ARG A 220 24.31 -2.42 6.77
C ARG A 220 23.88 -1.09 6.16
N VAL A 221 24.33 0.03 6.74
CA VAL A 221 24.04 1.39 6.22
C VAL A 221 24.57 1.55 4.81
N GLU A 222 25.77 1.03 4.53
CA GLU A 222 26.46 1.09 3.23
C GLU A 222 25.69 0.37 2.11
N ASP A 223 24.80 -0.57 2.46
CA ASP A 223 23.92 -1.30 1.54
C ASP A 223 22.51 -0.72 1.47
N GLY A 224 22.25 0.40 2.17
CA GLY A 224 20.93 1.04 2.24
C GLY A 224 19.97 0.36 3.22
N GLY A 225 20.51 -0.36 4.22
CA GLY A 225 19.74 -0.99 5.29
C GLY A 225 19.31 -0.03 6.40
N GLY A 226 18.50 -0.54 7.31
CA GLY A 226 17.99 0.15 8.49
C GLY A 226 16.46 0.11 8.58
N ILE A 227 15.94 0.01 9.80
CA ILE A 227 14.49 -0.07 10.01
C ILE A 227 13.79 1.26 9.73
N ILE A 228 14.46 2.39 9.92
CA ILE A 228 13.90 3.71 9.56
C ILE A 228 13.70 3.80 8.05
N VAL A 229 14.72 3.43 7.28
CA VAL A 229 14.65 3.45 5.80
C VAL A 229 13.60 2.47 5.27
N ASP A 230 13.43 1.32 5.95
CA ASP A 230 12.41 0.33 5.57
C ASP A 230 11.00 0.75 6.00
N MET A 231 10.82 1.23 7.25
CA MET A 231 9.48 1.38 7.84
C MET A 231 8.90 2.79 7.79
N PHE A 232 9.71 3.86 7.87
CA PHE A 232 9.16 5.21 7.86
C PHE A 232 8.47 5.58 6.55
N PRO A 233 8.89 5.11 5.36
CA PRO A 233 8.08 5.26 4.15
C PRO A 233 6.69 4.62 4.27
N HIS A 234 6.56 3.48 4.98
CA HIS A 234 5.24 2.90 5.25
C HIS A 234 4.42 3.76 6.19
N TRP A 235 5.04 4.28 7.26
CA TRP A 235 4.33 5.15 8.21
C TRP A 235 3.93 6.46 7.58
N ASN A 236 4.74 7.01 6.65
CA ASN A 236 4.36 8.22 5.94
C ASN A 236 3.03 8.05 5.23
N TYR A 237 2.88 7.05 4.36
CA TYR A 237 1.66 6.89 3.61
C TYR A 237 0.47 6.43 4.47
N VAL A 238 0.71 5.64 5.53
CA VAL A 238 -0.34 5.27 6.49
C VAL A 238 -0.86 6.51 7.22
N LEU A 239 0.04 7.33 7.76
CA LEU A 239 -0.34 8.56 8.48
C LEU A 239 -1.01 9.56 7.54
N GLU A 240 -0.41 9.85 6.39
CA GLU A 240 -0.90 10.83 5.44
C GLU A 240 -2.30 10.50 4.91
N ASN A 241 -2.58 9.23 4.62
CA ASN A 241 -3.86 8.82 4.04
C ASN A 241 -4.98 8.58 5.07
N LEU A 242 -4.62 8.39 6.33
CA LEU A 242 -5.61 8.12 7.38
C LEU A 242 -5.81 9.28 8.36
N PHE A 243 -4.75 10.06 8.65
CA PHE A 243 -4.78 11.00 9.79
C PHE A 243 -4.33 12.42 9.43
N GLY A 244 -3.70 12.61 8.29
CA GLY A 244 -3.16 13.89 7.84
C GLY A 244 -1.65 13.86 7.61
N LYS A 245 -1.14 14.86 6.89
CA LYS A 245 0.28 14.96 6.53
C LYS A 245 1.16 15.07 7.77
N VAL A 246 2.33 14.46 7.70
CA VAL A 246 3.34 14.59 8.74
C VAL A 246 4.04 15.95 8.59
N GLU A 247 3.99 16.78 9.62
CA GLU A 247 4.65 18.09 9.66
C GLU A 247 6.02 18.02 10.34
N THR A 248 6.14 17.23 11.41
CA THR A 248 7.41 17.06 12.14
C THR A 248 7.61 15.64 12.60
N VAL A 249 8.86 15.25 12.78
CA VAL A 249 9.26 13.96 13.38
C VAL A 249 10.32 14.14 14.46
N TYR A 250 10.15 13.42 15.57
CA TYR A 250 11.20 13.10 16.51
C TYR A 250 11.38 11.59 16.54
N ALA A 251 12.59 11.12 16.26
CA ALA A 251 12.89 9.69 16.23
C ALA A 251 14.15 9.36 17.05
N GLN A 252 14.12 8.18 17.68
CA GLN A 252 15.27 7.57 18.30
C GLN A 252 15.48 6.19 17.69
N ALA A 253 16.64 5.99 17.08
CA ALA A 253 17.05 4.69 16.53
C ALA A 253 17.96 3.94 17.52
N ALA A 254 17.98 2.62 17.40
CA ALA A 254 18.87 1.76 18.18
C ALA A 254 19.27 0.52 17.37
N THR A 255 20.51 0.06 17.59
CA THR A 255 20.99 -1.25 17.14
C THR A 255 21.07 -2.13 18.38
N HIS A 256 20.00 -2.86 18.67
CA HIS A 256 19.91 -3.71 19.86
C HIS A 256 20.71 -4.99 19.73
N ILE A 257 20.89 -5.49 18.50
CA ILE A 257 21.67 -6.69 18.20
C ILE A 257 22.83 -6.28 17.28
N PRO A 258 24.00 -5.89 17.85
CA PRO A 258 25.11 -5.36 17.07
C PRO A 258 25.84 -6.43 16.26
N THR A 259 25.91 -7.68 16.73
CA THR A 259 26.60 -8.76 16.02
C THR A 259 25.57 -9.70 15.41
N ARG A 260 25.69 -9.95 14.11
CA ARG A 260 24.82 -10.84 13.34
C ARG A 260 25.67 -11.74 12.43
N TRP A 261 25.05 -12.77 11.85
CA TRP A 261 25.70 -13.70 10.94
C TRP A 261 25.05 -13.61 9.56
N ASP A 262 25.88 -13.56 8.53
CA ASP A 262 25.43 -13.44 7.15
C ASP A 262 24.95 -14.79 6.55
N GLU A 263 24.65 -14.79 5.26
CA GLU A 263 24.15 -15.96 4.54
C GLU A 263 25.18 -17.09 4.40
N SER A 264 26.48 -16.79 4.63
CA SER A 264 27.58 -17.75 4.64
C SER A 264 27.83 -18.31 6.05
N GLY A 265 27.22 -17.71 7.08
CA GLY A 265 27.45 -18.04 8.48
C GLY A 265 28.63 -17.32 9.11
N ASP A 266 29.13 -16.27 8.45
CA ASP A 266 30.22 -15.44 8.98
C ASP A 266 29.65 -14.29 9.84
N PRO A 267 30.23 -14.02 11.03
CA PRO A 267 29.80 -12.93 11.87
C PRO A 267 30.14 -11.56 11.27
N TYR A 268 29.27 -10.59 11.45
CA TYR A 268 29.51 -9.20 11.08
C TYR A 268 28.88 -8.23 12.07
N GLU A 269 29.40 -7.02 12.14
CA GLU A 269 28.84 -5.92 12.93
C GLU A 269 27.73 -5.24 12.12
N ALA A 270 26.52 -5.15 12.70
CA ALA A 270 25.41 -4.41 12.15
C ALA A 270 25.68 -2.91 12.27
N THR A 271 25.71 -2.20 11.15
CA THR A 271 25.94 -0.75 11.11
C THR A 271 24.64 0.05 11.04
N ALA A 272 23.53 -0.59 10.64
CA ALA A 272 22.20 0.01 10.59
C ALA A 272 21.37 -0.39 11.84
N GLU A 273 20.42 0.47 12.16
CA GLU A 273 19.50 0.28 13.28
C GLU A 273 18.48 -0.84 13.01
N ASP A 274 18.10 -1.57 14.06
CA ASP A 274 17.09 -2.63 14.07
C ASP A 274 15.84 -2.29 14.90
N ALA A 275 15.84 -1.12 15.54
CA ALA A 275 14.68 -0.55 16.23
C ALA A 275 14.61 0.97 16.03
N ALA A 276 13.40 1.51 15.93
CA ALA A 276 13.13 2.92 15.83
C ALA A 276 11.85 3.29 16.58
N TYR A 277 11.91 4.37 17.33
CA TYR A 277 10.84 4.92 18.15
C TYR A 277 10.53 6.32 17.62
N GLY A 278 9.35 6.51 17.04
CA GLY A 278 9.00 7.76 16.33
C GLY A 278 7.81 8.46 16.96
N ILE A 279 7.88 9.80 17.08
CA ILE A 279 6.77 10.70 17.39
C ILE A 279 6.60 11.64 16.20
N PHE A 280 5.38 11.73 15.68
CA PHE A 280 5.02 12.48 14.50
C PHE A 280 3.91 13.48 14.86
N GLU A 281 4.11 14.75 14.56
CA GLU A 281 3.04 15.75 14.60
C GLU A 281 2.41 15.83 13.20
N LEU A 282 1.09 15.72 13.16
CA LEU A 282 0.34 15.71 11.91
C LEU A 282 -0.41 17.01 11.72
N GLU A 283 -0.70 17.33 10.47
CA GLU A 283 -1.59 18.42 10.10
C GLU A 283 -2.89 18.35 10.93
N GLY A 284 -3.32 19.49 11.50
CA GLY A 284 -4.49 19.53 12.39
C GLY A 284 -4.20 19.18 13.86
N GLY A 285 -2.94 18.92 14.23
CA GLY A 285 -2.48 18.79 15.62
C GLY A 285 -2.65 17.41 16.24
N THR A 286 -2.96 16.38 15.44
CA THR A 286 -2.93 14.98 15.91
C THR A 286 -1.49 14.56 16.15
N ILE A 287 -1.25 13.86 17.27
CA ILE A 287 0.06 13.27 17.57
C ILE A 287 0.01 11.77 17.31
N ALA A 288 0.94 11.28 16.50
CA ALA A 288 1.16 9.85 16.31
C ALA A 288 2.50 9.43 16.97
N GLN A 289 2.49 8.28 17.64
CA GLN A 289 3.68 7.60 18.12
C GLN A 289 3.72 6.22 17.50
N ILE A 290 4.80 5.88 16.81
CA ILE A 290 4.94 4.55 16.18
C ILE A 290 6.30 3.97 16.53
N ASN A 291 6.29 2.78 17.12
CA ASN A 291 7.48 1.99 17.40
C ASN A 291 7.64 0.91 16.31
N SER A 292 8.87 0.70 15.89
CA SER A 292 9.23 -0.31 14.89
C SER A 292 10.43 -1.10 15.37
N SER A 293 10.35 -2.44 15.38
CA SER A 293 11.47 -3.24 15.88
C SER A 293 11.56 -4.62 15.22
N TRP A 294 12.79 -5.03 14.87
CA TRP A 294 13.10 -6.40 14.46
C TRP A 294 13.63 -7.25 15.63
N THR A 295 13.50 -6.74 16.86
CA THR A 295 14.04 -7.35 18.09
C THR A 295 12.97 -7.57 19.17
N VAL A 296 11.69 -7.66 18.80
CA VAL A 296 10.60 -7.97 19.72
C VAL A 296 10.14 -9.41 19.56
N ARG A 297 9.87 -10.11 20.67
CA ARG A 297 9.39 -11.49 20.62
C ARG A 297 8.03 -11.55 19.97
N VAL A 298 7.82 -12.59 19.15
CA VAL A 298 6.55 -12.89 18.47
C VAL A 298 5.50 -13.43 19.45
N ASN A 299 4.30 -13.70 18.94
CA ASN A 299 3.11 -14.11 19.72
C ASN A 299 2.61 -13.04 20.70
N ARG A 300 2.79 -11.79 20.35
CA ARG A 300 1.89 -10.71 20.76
C ARG A 300 0.63 -10.82 19.90
N ASP A 301 -0.40 -10.12 20.26
CA ASP A 301 -1.70 -10.24 19.57
C ASP A 301 -1.60 -9.94 18.07
N GLU A 302 -0.77 -8.95 17.68
CA GLU A 302 -0.62 -8.54 16.29
C GLU A 302 0.83 -8.24 15.91
N LEU A 303 1.17 -8.40 14.62
CA LEU A 303 2.45 -7.96 14.04
C LEU A 303 2.52 -6.43 13.94
N VAL A 304 1.41 -5.81 13.60
CA VAL A 304 1.21 -4.37 13.60
C VAL A 304 -0.15 -4.07 14.25
N GLU A 305 -0.14 -3.12 15.19
CA GLU A 305 -1.36 -2.71 15.89
C GLU A 305 -1.38 -1.18 15.98
N PHE A 306 -2.55 -0.59 15.75
CA PHE A 306 -2.81 0.82 15.93
C PHE A 306 -3.92 1.04 16.96
N HIS A 307 -3.65 1.90 17.94
CA HIS A 307 -4.63 2.44 18.87
C HIS A 307 -4.95 3.86 18.44
N VAL A 308 -6.20 4.13 18.16
CA VAL A 308 -6.68 5.45 17.73
C VAL A 308 -7.70 5.97 18.72
N ASP A 309 -7.42 7.11 19.31
CA ASP A 309 -8.29 7.78 20.27
C ASP A 309 -8.87 9.06 19.68
N GLY A 310 -10.19 9.20 19.76
CA GLY A 310 -10.93 10.36 19.30
C GLY A 310 -11.90 10.89 20.34
N THR A 311 -12.50 12.05 20.10
CA THR A 311 -13.47 12.67 21.01
C THR A 311 -14.78 11.91 21.13
N HIS A 312 -15.11 11.07 20.15
CA HIS A 312 -16.37 10.33 20.09
C HIS A 312 -16.20 8.82 20.18
N GLY A 313 -15.01 8.29 19.88
CA GLY A 313 -14.75 6.86 19.96
C GLY A 313 -13.27 6.55 19.85
N SER A 314 -12.92 5.32 20.20
CA SER A 314 -11.59 4.75 20.10
C SER A 314 -11.62 3.42 19.35
N ALA A 315 -10.49 3.04 18.76
CA ALA A 315 -10.33 1.75 18.09
C ALA A 315 -8.94 1.17 18.37
N VAL A 316 -8.89 -0.15 18.45
CA VAL A 316 -7.65 -0.94 18.40
C VAL A 316 -7.70 -1.78 17.14
N VAL A 317 -6.73 -1.62 16.26
CA VAL A 317 -6.75 -2.16 14.89
C VAL A 317 -5.48 -2.93 14.61
N GLY A 318 -5.64 -4.21 14.29
CA GLY A 318 -4.55 -5.08 13.88
C GLY A 318 -4.46 -5.28 12.36
N LEU A 319 -3.83 -6.37 11.93
CA LEU A 319 -3.73 -6.72 10.51
C LEU A 319 -5.08 -7.02 9.87
N PHE A 320 -5.95 -7.72 10.60
CA PHE A 320 -7.21 -8.25 10.08
C PHE A 320 -8.42 -7.74 10.84
N GLY A 321 -8.33 -7.71 12.15
CA GLY A 321 -9.40 -7.36 13.08
C GLY A 321 -9.35 -5.90 13.52
N ALA A 322 -10.42 -5.49 14.16
CA ALA A 322 -10.48 -4.26 14.92
C ALA A 322 -11.52 -4.40 16.03
N LYS A 323 -11.27 -3.75 17.16
CA LYS A 323 -12.25 -3.54 18.22
C LYS A 323 -12.45 -2.06 18.45
N ILE A 324 -13.68 -1.68 18.76
CA ILE A 324 -14.09 -0.27 18.87
C ILE A 324 -14.86 -0.03 20.15
N GLN A 325 -14.74 1.18 20.68
CA GLN A 325 -15.57 1.65 21.78
C GLN A 325 -16.02 3.08 21.48
N HIS A 326 -17.35 3.30 21.41
CA HIS A 326 -17.89 4.64 21.24
C HIS A 326 -18.15 5.27 22.61
N ARG A 327 -18.06 6.61 22.70
CA ARG A 327 -18.23 7.36 23.96
C ARG A 327 -19.54 7.00 24.72
N ASN A 328 -20.60 6.62 24.00
CA ASN A 328 -21.87 6.25 24.63
C ASN A 328 -21.82 4.86 25.30
N ALA A 329 -20.84 4.04 24.97
CA ALA A 329 -20.58 2.74 25.56
C ALA A 329 -19.36 2.76 26.51
N THR A 330 -18.74 3.94 26.72
CA THR A 330 -17.58 4.07 27.59
C THR A 330 -18.03 4.08 29.05
N PRO A 331 -17.67 3.09 29.86
CA PRO A 331 -18.03 3.03 31.26
C PRO A 331 -17.27 4.06 32.09
N LYS A 332 -17.83 4.40 33.25
CA LYS A 332 -17.13 5.26 34.21
C LYS A 332 -16.28 4.39 35.15
N PRO A 333 -14.96 4.44 35.08
CA PRO A 333 -14.12 3.64 35.97
C PRO A 333 -14.20 4.11 37.43
N VAL A 334 -14.01 3.18 38.35
CA VAL A 334 -13.83 3.46 39.77
C VAL A 334 -12.33 3.61 40.07
N TRP A 335 -11.91 4.81 40.45
CA TRP A 335 -10.52 5.11 40.74
C TRP A 335 -10.12 4.99 42.22
N ASN A 336 -11.04 4.48 43.04
CA ASN A 336 -10.76 4.29 44.46
C ASN A 336 -10.26 2.86 44.70
N PRO A 337 -9.01 2.66 45.11
CA PRO A 337 -8.42 1.32 45.32
C PRO A 337 -9.08 0.57 46.49
N ASP A 338 -9.79 1.28 47.39
CA ASP A 338 -10.49 0.69 48.51
C ASP A 338 -11.90 0.13 48.16
N LEU A 339 -12.35 0.37 46.94
CA LEU A 339 -13.61 -0.16 46.40
C LEU A 339 -13.32 -1.25 45.37
N ALA A 340 -13.98 -2.39 45.51
CA ALA A 340 -13.97 -3.41 44.46
C ALA A 340 -14.66 -2.85 43.22
N ASP A 341 -14.05 -3.06 42.05
CA ASP A 341 -14.64 -2.78 40.75
C ASP A 341 -14.71 -4.10 40.00
N ASP A 342 -15.91 -4.68 39.93
CA ASP A 342 -16.17 -5.97 39.29
C ASP A 342 -16.62 -5.78 37.81
N HIS A 343 -16.50 -4.57 37.27
CA HIS A 343 -16.89 -4.29 35.88
C HIS A 343 -15.94 -4.91 34.88
N ASP A 344 -16.46 -5.63 33.92
CA ASP A 344 -15.67 -6.17 32.80
C ASP A 344 -15.51 -5.09 31.70
N TYR A 345 -14.44 -4.31 31.79
CA TYR A 345 -14.14 -3.24 30.82
C TYR A 345 -13.81 -3.75 29.42
N ASP A 346 -13.35 -4.99 29.28
CA ASP A 346 -13.08 -5.58 27.96
C ASP A 346 -14.37 -5.92 27.22
N ALA A 347 -15.43 -6.27 27.93
CA ALA A 347 -16.76 -6.54 27.36
C ALA A 347 -17.45 -5.29 26.77
N ASP A 348 -16.99 -4.08 27.11
CA ASP A 348 -17.50 -2.83 26.51
C ASP A 348 -16.91 -2.51 25.14
N TRP A 349 -15.91 -3.29 24.67
CA TRP A 349 -15.38 -3.17 23.34
C TRP A 349 -16.15 -4.05 22.36
N ALA A 350 -16.60 -3.45 21.26
CA ALA A 350 -17.28 -4.18 20.19
C ALA A 350 -16.27 -4.67 19.15
N GLU A 351 -16.24 -5.98 18.91
CA GLU A 351 -15.44 -6.59 17.87
C GLU A 351 -16.02 -6.27 16.48
N LEU A 352 -15.18 -5.81 15.55
CA LEU A 352 -15.56 -5.76 14.14
C LEU A 352 -15.24 -7.10 13.46
N PRO A 353 -16.20 -7.68 12.72
CA PRO A 353 -16.00 -8.98 12.09
C PRO A 353 -14.73 -9.03 11.22
N VAL A 354 -14.00 -10.14 11.32
CA VAL A 354 -12.89 -10.44 10.40
C VAL A 354 -13.46 -10.75 9.01
N ASN A 355 -12.79 -10.28 7.95
CA ASN A 355 -13.22 -10.62 6.59
C ASN A 355 -12.89 -12.08 6.29
N ASP A 356 -13.87 -12.84 5.82
CA ASP A 356 -13.69 -14.25 5.45
C ASP A 356 -12.77 -14.42 4.24
N VAL A 357 -12.76 -13.43 3.34
CA VAL A 357 -11.93 -13.43 2.15
C VAL A 357 -11.00 -12.22 2.20
N PHE A 358 -9.71 -12.48 2.26
CA PHE A 358 -8.67 -11.46 2.16
C PHE A 358 -7.86 -11.67 0.89
N GLN A 359 -7.88 -10.67 0.04
CA GLN A 359 -6.95 -10.59 -1.06
C GLN A 359 -5.63 -9.99 -0.57
N ASN A 360 -4.51 -10.44 -1.14
CA ASN A 360 -3.21 -9.87 -0.85
C ASN A 360 -3.20 -8.36 -1.16
N GLY A 361 -2.71 -7.53 -0.22
CA GLY A 361 -2.73 -6.06 -0.36
C GLY A 361 -1.99 -5.56 -1.58
N PHE A 362 -0.90 -6.21 -2.00
CA PHE A 362 -0.20 -5.90 -3.25
C PHE A 362 -1.10 -6.15 -4.47
N ARG A 363 -1.85 -7.25 -4.46
CA ARG A 363 -2.77 -7.57 -5.54
C ARG A 363 -3.91 -6.56 -5.63
N GLN A 364 -4.53 -6.18 -4.51
CA GLN A 364 -5.58 -5.17 -4.50
C GLN A 364 -5.08 -3.84 -5.05
N GLN A 365 -3.88 -3.42 -4.65
CA GLN A 365 -3.27 -2.21 -5.16
C GLN A 365 -2.96 -2.31 -6.67
N TRP A 366 -2.49 -3.46 -7.16
CA TRP A 366 -2.31 -3.69 -8.59
C TRP A 366 -3.63 -3.60 -9.37
N GLU A 367 -4.70 -4.20 -8.87
CA GLU A 367 -6.02 -4.15 -9.50
C GLU A 367 -6.53 -2.70 -9.58
N GLU A 368 -6.35 -1.91 -8.53
CA GLU A 368 -6.71 -0.49 -8.52
C GLU A 368 -5.85 0.33 -9.48
N PHE A 369 -4.52 0.14 -9.48
CA PHE A 369 -3.61 0.85 -10.38
C PHE A 369 -3.92 0.54 -11.85
N LEU A 370 -4.10 -0.74 -12.21
CA LEU A 370 -4.45 -1.15 -13.57
C LEU A 370 -5.82 -0.60 -14.01
N THR A 371 -6.80 -0.61 -13.11
CA THR A 371 -8.10 0.02 -13.35
C THR A 371 -7.96 1.51 -13.62
N SER A 372 -7.23 2.23 -12.77
CA SER A 372 -6.95 3.65 -12.94
C SER A 372 -6.18 3.94 -14.24
N TYR A 373 -5.24 3.06 -14.60
CA TYR A 373 -4.47 3.18 -15.85
C TYR A 373 -5.39 3.08 -17.08
N VAL A 374 -6.24 2.07 -17.13
CA VAL A 374 -7.12 1.82 -18.30
C VAL A 374 -8.21 2.87 -18.42
N LEU A 375 -8.80 3.30 -17.30
CA LEU A 375 -9.83 4.32 -17.27
C LEU A 375 -9.29 5.75 -17.43
N GLY A 376 -7.97 5.95 -17.37
CA GLY A 376 -7.36 7.27 -17.41
C GLY A 376 -7.68 8.15 -16.20
N THR A 377 -8.10 7.56 -15.08
CA THR A 377 -8.41 8.30 -13.84
C THR A 377 -7.15 8.62 -13.04
N PRO A 378 -7.13 9.68 -12.21
CA PRO A 378 -6.01 9.94 -11.31
C PRO A 378 -5.68 8.76 -10.41
N TYR A 379 -4.41 8.62 -10.06
CA TYR A 379 -3.94 7.65 -9.07
C TYR A 379 -3.12 8.38 -8.00
N GLU A 380 -3.54 8.27 -6.75
CA GLU A 380 -3.01 9.12 -5.66
C GLU A 380 -1.65 8.69 -5.12
N PHE A 381 -1.30 7.40 -5.28
CA PHE A 381 -0.04 6.85 -4.77
C PHE A 381 1.06 6.94 -5.82
N ASP A 382 1.41 8.14 -6.23
CA ASP A 382 2.37 8.47 -7.28
C ASP A 382 3.82 8.55 -6.78
N LEU A 383 4.77 8.91 -7.67
CA LEU A 383 6.17 9.09 -7.29
C LEU A 383 6.38 10.26 -6.31
N LEU A 384 5.52 11.29 -6.30
CA LEU A 384 5.60 12.37 -5.32
C LEU A 384 5.23 11.87 -3.92
N SER A 385 4.19 11.02 -3.82
CA SER A 385 3.84 10.36 -2.56
C SER A 385 4.98 9.45 -2.07
N GLY A 386 5.64 8.74 -2.98
CA GLY A 386 6.84 7.96 -2.69
C GLY A 386 8.01 8.82 -2.18
N ALA A 387 8.23 10.00 -2.79
CA ALA A 387 9.27 10.93 -2.37
C ALA A 387 9.02 11.48 -0.94
N ARG A 388 7.76 11.73 -0.56
CA ARG A 388 7.41 12.11 0.82
C ARG A 388 7.77 11.01 1.83
N GLY A 389 7.60 9.74 1.45
CA GLY A 389 8.04 8.61 2.26
C GLY A 389 9.55 8.57 2.48
N VAL A 390 10.34 8.84 1.43
CA VAL A 390 11.80 8.94 1.54
C VAL A 390 12.21 10.11 2.43
N LEU A 391 11.55 11.28 2.27
CA LEU A 391 11.79 12.46 3.10
C LEU A 391 11.56 12.18 4.59
N LEU A 392 10.49 11.46 4.94
CA LEU A 392 10.24 11.10 6.33
C LEU A 392 11.33 10.18 6.89
N ALA A 393 11.85 9.25 6.10
CA ALA A 393 12.96 8.38 6.51
C ALA A 393 14.25 9.19 6.75
N GLU A 394 14.61 10.10 5.84
CA GLU A 394 15.77 11.00 6.01
C GLU A 394 15.62 11.87 7.27
N ALA A 395 14.46 12.49 7.45
CA ALA A 395 14.19 13.32 8.64
C ALA A 395 14.21 12.50 9.95
N GLY A 396 13.77 11.25 9.91
CA GLY A 396 13.86 10.33 11.05
C GLY A 396 15.31 9.99 11.42
N LEU A 397 16.15 9.70 10.43
CA LEU A 397 17.59 9.46 10.64
C LEU A 397 18.29 10.72 11.16
N GLU A 398 17.99 11.89 10.58
CA GLU A 398 18.51 13.17 11.07
C GLU A 398 18.10 13.43 12.51
N SER A 399 16.81 13.24 12.84
CA SER A 399 16.28 13.42 14.18
C SER A 399 17.00 12.54 15.20
N SER A 400 17.19 11.25 14.87
CA SER A 400 17.89 10.31 15.74
C SER A 400 19.36 10.69 15.95
N ARG A 401 20.05 11.16 14.90
CA ARG A 401 21.46 11.58 14.98
C ARG A 401 21.63 12.84 15.80
N GLU A 402 20.73 13.81 15.64
CA GLU A 402 20.84 15.14 16.26
C GLU A 402 20.11 15.25 17.59
N GLY A 403 19.29 14.27 17.96
CA GLY A 403 18.52 14.27 19.20
C GLY A 403 17.48 15.38 19.28
N ARG A 404 16.95 15.83 18.16
CA ARG A 404 15.97 16.93 18.07
C ARG A 404 14.82 16.63 17.12
N LYS A 405 13.73 17.36 17.27
CA LYS A 405 12.60 17.35 16.35
C LYS A 405 12.99 17.99 15.01
N ILE A 406 12.63 17.33 13.89
CA ILE A 406 12.86 17.81 12.53
C ILE A 406 11.51 18.17 11.89
N ALA A 407 11.44 19.35 11.31
CA ALA A 407 10.31 19.78 10.49
C ALA A 407 10.48 19.28 9.04
N LEU A 408 9.43 18.70 8.47
CA LEU A 408 9.47 18.25 7.09
C LEU A 408 9.21 19.43 6.13
N ARG A 409 10.05 19.51 5.10
CA ARG A 409 9.82 20.46 4.00
C ARG A 409 8.68 19.97 3.11
N THR A 410 7.96 20.87 2.50
CA THR A 410 6.96 20.52 1.49
C THR A 410 7.64 20.13 0.19
N LEU A 411 7.26 18.98 -0.38
CA LEU A 411 7.67 18.56 -1.72
C LEU A 411 6.56 18.89 -2.72
N THR A 412 6.92 19.56 -3.84
CA THR A 412 6.00 19.92 -4.92
C THR A 412 6.60 19.55 -6.27
N LEU A 413 5.76 19.37 -7.27
CA LEU A 413 6.17 19.14 -8.67
C LEU A 413 6.55 20.43 -9.40
N GLU A 414 6.23 21.59 -8.83
CA GLU A 414 6.61 22.91 -9.33
C GLU A 414 8.09 23.21 -9.15
#